data_8f15aacffa5677fa3461952e0cf37cc8
#
_entry.id   8f15aacffa5677fa3461952e0cf37cc8
#
_cell.length_a   1.000
_cell.length_b   1.000
_cell.length_c   1.000
_cell.angle_alpha   90.00
_cell.angle_beta   90.00
_cell.angle_gamma   90.00
#
_symmetry.space_group_name_H-M   'P 1'
#
loop_
_entity.id
_entity.type
_entity.pdbx_description
1 polymer ?
#
loop_
_entity_poly.entity_id
_entity_poly.type
_entity_poly.pdbx_seq_one_letter_code
_entity_poly.pdbx_strand_id
1 'polypeptide(L)'
;MSLFEEAKQLVPGGVAGIRRPYNFVPGEYPIFFEQGKGGRVIDVDGNEYIDFLCAYGPIIIGYREDEIDETVINQIKNRGFCFSLTQEWQNTLVKKLRELIPCCEMAALVKTGSDATTIAIRVARGWTGKTKIARYGYHGWHDWCVEVKGGIPPKLYEDVYEFHYNDLDSLETILKANKDDMAGIIITPVGHPNGAEVQMPKPGYLEAVRELANQYHCLLIFDEIRSGFRCSLGGAQKLFGVTPDLSTFGKAMANGYAIAALVGKEEYMQVMTDKVFLSSTFFPNSDGIVAAIKTIEILERDHILDVIAEKGRKFGAEVEKVVEESDVPVNFTGAPWMPYITFKKDEIGRYKQLRTEYYTQLIRRKVFMQPYHHGYICYRHTDEDLAYTVEAIRESIAEVKKML
;
A
#
# COMPACT_ATOMS: atom_id res chain seq x y z
N MET A 1 10.52 13.78 -31.84
CA MET A 1 9.58 12.81 -31.22
C MET A 1 9.65 13.09 -29.74
N SER A 2 8.53 13.22 -28.99
CA SER A 2 8.60 13.39 -27.54
C SER A 2 9.11 12.10 -26.88
N LEU A 3 9.71 12.19 -25.71
CA LEU A 3 10.21 11.04 -24.95
C LEU A 3 9.11 9.97 -24.74
N PHE A 4 7.88 10.41 -24.54
CA PHE A 4 6.76 9.48 -24.36
C PHE A 4 6.34 8.79 -25.69
N GLU A 5 6.39 9.48 -26.84
CA GLU A 5 6.13 8.85 -28.14
C GLU A 5 7.20 7.79 -28.49
N GLU A 6 8.45 8.06 -28.13
CA GLU A 6 9.51 7.07 -28.24
C GLU A 6 9.24 5.86 -27.30
N ALA A 7 8.92 6.14 -26.03
CA ALA A 7 8.65 5.08 -25.05
C ALA A 7 7.50 4.16 -25.45
N LYS A 8 6.45 4.67 -26.11
CA LYS A 8 5.34 3.85 -26.62
C LYS A 8 5.77 2.86 -27.72
N GLN A 9 6.87 3.11 -28.42
CA GLN A 9 7.43 2.19 -29.39
C GLN A 9 8.29 1.10 -28.75
N LEU A 10 8.83 1.36 -27.55
CA LEU A 10 9.79 0.49 -26.85
C LEU A 10 9.12 -0.33 -25.73
N VAL A 11 8.11 0.23 -25.07
CA VAL A 11 7.47 -0.38 -23.90
C VAL A 11 5.95 -0.38 -24.10
N PRO A 12 5.25 -1.50 -23.89
CA PRO A 12 3.81 -1.54 -23.97
C PRO A 12 3.13 -0.47 -23.11
N GLY A 13 2.42 0.48 -23.75
CA GLY A 13 1.80 1.62 -23.07
C GLY A 13 2.76 2.76 -22.70
N GLY A 14 4.05 2.66 -23.05
CA GLY A 14 5.06 3.70 -22.85
C GLY A 14 5.61 3.81 -21.42
N VAL A 15 5.21 2.93 -20.49
CA VAL A 15 5.63 2.94 -19.09
C VAL A 15 5.76 1.54 -18.53
N ALA A 16 6.63 1.36 -17.53
CA ALA A 16 6.77 0.09 -16.83
C ALA A 16 5.61 -0.15 -15.84
N GLY A 17 5.13 -1.39 -15.78
CA GLY A 17 4.12 -1.84 -14.81
C GLY A 17 2.71 -1.27 -15.05
N ILE A 18 1.94 -1.19 -13.95
CA ILE A 18 0.52 -0.78 -13.99
C ILE A 18 0.30 0.74 -13.97
N ARG A 19 1.37 1.52 -13.80
CA ARG A 19 1.32 2.99 -13.65
C ARG A 19 1.09 3.66 -14.99
N ARG A 20 -0.03 3.33 -15.60
CA ARG A 20 -0.36 3.78 -16.97
C ARG A 20 -0.73 5.26 -16.97
N PRO A 21 -0.32 6.00 -18.01
CA PRO A 21 -0.63 7.43 -18.11
C PRO A 21 -2.12 7.78 -17.98
N TYR A 22 -3.03 6.88 -18.37
CA TYR A 22 -4.47 7.11 -18.25
C TYR A 22 -5.02 7.01 -16.81
N ASN A 23 -4.23 6.55 -15.84
CA ASN A 23 -4.58 6.64 -14.41
C ASN A 23 -4.40 8.05 -13.86
N PHE A 24 -3.85 8.95 -14.65
CA PHE A 24 -3.69 10.38 -14.39
C PHE A 24 -4.53 11.17 -15.39
N VAL A 25 -4.47 12.50 -15.34
CA VAL A 25 -5.12 13.34 -16.35
C VAL A 25 -4.18 13.44 -17.55
N PRO A 26 -4.55 12.88 -18.73
CA PRO A 26 -3.67 12.86 -19.89
C PRO A 26 -3.29 14.27 -20.34
N GLY A 27 -2.00 14.49 -20.59
CA GLY A 27 -1.46 15.77 -21.05
C GLY A 27 -1.15 16.77 -19.96
N GLU A 28 -1.64 16.56 -18.73
CA GLU A 28 -1.40 17.45 -17.59
C GLU A 28 -0.29 16.94 -16.66
N TYR A 29 -0.20 15.61 -16.50
CA TYR A 29 0.73 14.97 -15.58
C TYR A 29 2.06 14.64 -16.24
N PRO A 30 3.18 14.76 -15.51
CA PRO A 30 4.47 14.26 -15.98
C PRO A 30 4.42 12.74 -16.16
N ILE A 31 5.12 12.23 -17.18
CA ILE A 31 5.25 10.79 -17.44
C ILE A 31 6.59 10.28 -16.91
N PHE A 32 7.62 11.12 -16.91
CA PHE A 32 8.97 10.77 -16.49
C PHE A 32 9.45 11.71 -15.41
N PHE A 33 9.96 11.12 -14.33
CA PHE A 33 10.70 11.84 -13.29
C PHE A 33 12.20 11.67 -13.49
N GLU A 34 12.95 12.72 -13.20
CA GLU A 34 14.40 12.72 -13.23
C GLU A 34 14.99 12.47 -11.84
N GLN A 35 14.42 13.09 -10.81
CA GLN A 35 14.94 12.97 -9.45
C GLN A 35 13.85 13.18 -8.39
N GLY A 36 14.19 12.79 -7.15
CA GLY A 36 13.39 13.06 -5.96
C GLY A 36 14.28 13.39 -4.77
N LYS A 37 13.84 14.29 -3.90
CA LYS A 37 14.49 14.61 -2.62
C LYS A 37 13.46 14.99 -1.57
N GLY A 38 13.55 14.40 -0.38
CA GLY A 38 12.59 14.64 0.69
C GLY A 38 11.16 14.28 0.28
N GLY A 39 10.22 15.21 0.39
CA GLY A 39 8.81 15.05 -0.02
C GLY A 39 8.50 15.48 -1.45
N ARG A 40 9.51 15.70 -2.30
CA ARG A 40 9.35 16.30 -3.63
C ARG A 40 9.99 15.49 -4.74
N VAL A 41 9.46 15.62 -5.95
CA VAL A 41 9.96 15.01 -7.18
C VAL A 41 10.12 16.07 -8.27
N ILE A 42 11.07 15.85 -9.18
CA ILE A 42 11.32 16.73 -10.33
C ILE A 42 11.16 15.91 -11.60
N ASP A 43 10.40 16.41 -12.57
CA ASP A 43 10.24 15.77 -13.87
C ASP A 43 11.40 16.09 -14.82
N VAL A 44 11.42 15.44 -15.97
CA VAL A 44 12.46 15.64 -17.00
C VAL A 44 12.46 17.02 -17.65
N ASP A 45 11.40 17.79 -17.45
CA ASP A 45 11.27 19.18 -17.92
C ASP A 45 11.69 20.20 -16.84
N GLY A 46 12.14 19.71 -15.66
CA GLY A 46 12.62 20.53 -14.55
C GLY A 46 11.52 21.08 -13.64
N ASN A 47 10.28 20.61 -13.77
CA ASN A 47 9.21 21.03 -12.87
C ASN A 47 9.28 20.24 -11.56
N GLU A 48 9.26 20.94 -10.43
CA GLU A 48 9.22 20.36 -9.10
C GLU A 48 7.77 20.24 -8.58
N TYR A 49 7.46 19.11 -7.93
CA TYR A 49 6.15 18.81 -7.37
C TYR A 49 6.28 18.34 -5.92
N ILE A 50 5.34 18.76 -5.06
CA ILE A 50 5.13 18.15 -3.75
C ILE A 50 4.43 16.80 -4.00
N ASP A 51 5.08 15.69 -3.63
CA ASP A 51 4.62 14.34 -4.00
C ASP A 51 3.85 13.65 -2.87
N PHE A 52 2.53 13.71 -2.94
CA PHE A 52 1.65 12.94 -2.05
C PHE A 52 1.39 11.51 -2.51
N LEU A 53 1.86 11.09 -3.68
CA LEU A 53 1.74 9.69 -4.08
C LEU A 53 2.83 8.81 -3.45
N CYS A 54 4.00 9.39 -3.11
CA CYS A 54 5.09 8.73 -2.40
C CYS A 54 5.44 7.36 -3.02
N ALA A 55 5.57 7.31 -4.35
CA ALA A 55 5.78 6.10 -5.15
C ALA A 55 4.74 4.98 -4.89
N TYR A 56 3.48 5.30 -4.59
CA TYR A 56 2.39 4.41 -4.14
C TYR A 56 2.62 3.85 -2.72
N GLY A 57 3.25 4.64 -1.87
CA GLY A 57 3.35 4.43 -0.44
C GLY A 57 4.64 3.84 0.12
N PRO A 58 5.64 3.38 -0.65
CA PRO A 58 6.90 2.96 -0.03
C PRO A 58 7.69 4.11 0.57
N ILE A 59 7.65 5.31 0.01
CA ILE A 59 8.37 6.45 0.55
C ILE A 59 7.67 6.94 1.82
N ILE A 60 8.21 6.56 2.97
CA ILE A 60 7.69 6.89 4.30
C ILE A 60 8.49 8.02 4.96
N ILE A 61 9.81 7.99 4.85
CA ILE A 61 10.67 9.04 5.35
C ILE A 61 10.74 10.15 4.31
N GLY A 62 11.28 9.85 3.15
CA GLY A 62 11.43 10.76 2.02
C GLY A 62 12.28 10.12 0.92
N TYR A 63 12.38 10.80 -0.22
CA TYR A 63 13.28 10.41 -1.31
C TYR A 63 14.72 10.73 -0.94
N ARG A 64 15.66 9.85 -1.35
CA ARG A 64 17.11 10.04 -1.15
C ARG A 64 17.47 10.33 0.31
N GLU A 65 17.12 9.39 1.20
CA GLU A 65 17.51 9.46 2.61
C GLU A 65 18.93 8.94 2.75
N ASP A 66 19.85 9.84 3.03
CA ASP A 66 21.28 9.59 2.99
C ASP A 66 21.70 8.41 3.91
N GLU A 67 21.16 8.30 5.13
CA GLU A 67 21.49 7.20 6.05
C GLU A 67 21.11 5.81 5.48
N ILE A 68 19.97 5.72 4.76
CA ILE A 68 19.53 4.46 4.15
C ILE A 68 20.38 4.17 2.91
N ASP A 69 20.50 5.16 2.03
CA ASP A 69 21.19 5.00 0.76
C ASP A 69 22.69 4.67 0.97
N GLU A 70 23.36 5.35 1.90
CA GLU A 70 24.74 5.06 2.27
C GLU A 70 24.91 3.66 2.88
N THR A 71 23.95 3.19 3.68
CA THR A 71 23.95 1.82 4.23
C THR A 71 23.91 0.79 3.10
N VAL A 72 23.05 1.00 2.09
CA VAL A 72 22.93 0.10 0.94
C VAL A 72 24.18 0.19 0.04
N ILE A 73 24.65 1.40 -0.24
CA ILE A 73 25.89 1.62 -1.03
C ILE A 73 27.08 0.93 -0.36
N ASN A 74 27.23 1.06 0.95
CA ASN A 74 28.29 0.41 1.72
C ASN A 74 28.18 -1.13 1.64
N GLN A 75 26.98 -1.69 1.77
CA GLN A 75 26.74 -3.12 1.60
C GLN A 75 27.17 -3.60 0.22
N ILE A 76 26.73 -2.91 -0.84
CA ILE A 76 27.05 -3.28 -2.23
C ILE A 76 28.58 -3.22 -2.48
N LYS A 77 29.22 -2.13 -2.07
CA LYS A 77 30.64 -1.90 -2.35
C LYS A 77 31.57 -2.83 -1.59
N ASN A 78 31.28 -3.11 -0.32
CA ASN A 78 32.22 -3.78 0.58
C ASN A 78 31.91 -5.25 0.84
N ARG A 79 30.66 -5.69 0.64
CA ARG A 79 30.24 -7.06 0.96
C ARG A 79 29.54 -7.79 -0.20
N GLY A 80 29.08 -7.06 -1.23
CA GLY A 80 28.18 -7.60 -2.24
C GLY A 80 26.75 -7.75 -1.69
N PHE A 81 25.77 -8.10 -2.55
CA PHE A 81 24.35 -8.14 -2.14
C PHE A 81 23.55 -9.30 -2.73
N CYS A 82 24.05 -9.95 -3.80
CA CYS A 82 23.38 -11.03 -4.51
C CYS A 82 24.20 -12.32 -4.40
N PHE A 83 23.68 -13.29 -3.66
CA PHE A 83 24.36 -14.55 -3.39
C PHE A 83 23.41 -15.73 -3.57
N SER A 84 23.98 -16.92 -3.82
CA SER A 84 23.20 -18.17 -3.88
C SER A 84 22.57 -18.59 -2.54
N LEU A 85 23.09 -18.06 -1.43
CA LEU A 85 22.63 -18.28 -0.08
C LEU A 85 22.45 -16.93 0.64
N THR A 86 21.73 -16.94 1.76
CA THR A 86 21.42 -15.74 2.52
C THR A 86 22.61 -15.22 3.33
N GLN A 87 22.58 -13.94 3.68
CA GLN A 87 23.50 -13.32 4.64
C GLN A 87 22.86 -13.21 6.04
N GLU A 88 23.68 -12.99 7.06
CA GLU A 88 23.27 -12.83 8.46
C GLU A 88 22.21 -11.73 8.71
N TRP A 89 22.15 -10.73 7.81
CA TRP A 89 21.16 -9.64 7.87
C TRP A 89 19.73 -10.13 7.86
N GLN A 90 19.45 -11.29 7.23
CA GLN A 90 18.16 -11.94 7.31
C GLN A 90 17.74 -12.14 8.77
N ASN A 91 18.62 -12.72 9.58
CA ASN A 91 18.31 -12.99 10.99
C ASN A 91 18.13 -11.70 11.79
N THR A 92 18.94 -10.66 11.48
CA THR A 92 18.83 -9.35 12.11
C THR A 92 17.47 -8.72 11.83
N LEU A 93 17.05 -8.69 10.57
CA LEU A 93 15.74 -8.15 10.20
C LEU A 93 14.60 -8.95 10.84
N VAL A 94 14.63 -10.30 10.73
CA VAL A 94 13.54 -11.14 11.27
C VAL A 94 13.42 -11.00 12.79
N LYS A 95 14.53 -10.90 13.55
CA LYS A 95 14.49 -10.60 14.98
C LYS A 95 13.75 -9.28 15.24
N LYS A 96 14.06 -8.24 14.45
CA LYS A 96 13.40 -6.94 14.57
C LYS A 96 11.90 -7.00 14.25
N LEU A 97 11.50 -7.74 13.21
CA LEU A 97 10.09 -7.95 12.88
C LEU A 97 9.36 -8.68 14.03
N ARG A 98 9.99 -9.67 14.66
CA ARG A 98 9.43 -10.39 15.84
C ARG A 98 9.22 -9.50 17.05
N GLU A 99 10.07 -8.50 17.28
CA GLU A 99 9.91 -7.53 18.36
C GLU A 99 8.73 -6.60 18.15
N LEU A 100 8.46 -6.22 16.88
CA LEU A 100 7.53 -5.16 16.54
C LEU A 100 6.12 -5.65 16.20
N ILE A 101 6.03 -6.80 15.50
CA ILE A 101 4.79 -7.29 14.88
C ILE A 101 4.17 -8.40 15.72
N PRO A 102 2.94 -8.22 16.27
CA PRO A 102 2.34 -9.17 17.21
C PRO A 102 2.22 -10.62 16.71
N CYS A 103 1.87 -10.86 15.45
CA CYS A 103 1.75 -12.23 14.92
C CYS A 103 3.08 -12.85 14.46
N CYS A 104 4.19 -12.12 14.49
CA CYS A 104 5.45 -12.55 13.89
C CYS A 104 6.24 -13.48 14.82
N GLU A 105 6.08 -14.78 14.69
CA GLU A 105 7.00 -15.78 15.27
C GLU A 105 8.06 -16.22 14.25
N MET A 106 7.69 -16.27 12.95
CA MET A 106 8.57 -16.54 11.83
C MET A 106 8.29 -15.57 10.68
N ALA A 107 9.27 -15.39 9.78
CA ALA A 107 9.14 -14.57 8.58
C ALA A 107 9.78 -15.23 7.37
N ALA A 108 9.13 -15.08 6.20
CA ALA A 108 9.69 -15.38 4.89
C ALA A 108 9.90 -14.05 4.14
N LEU A 109 11.15 -13.75 3.77
CA LEU A 109 11.50 -12.53 3.05
C LEU A 109 11.38 -12.74 1.55
N VAL A 110 10.74 -11.80 0.87
CA VAL A 110 10.48 -11.79 -0.57
C VAL A 110 10.70 -10.39 -1.14
N LYS A 111 10.42 -10.13 -2.42
CA LYS A 111 10.71 -8.83 -3.03
C LYS A 111 9.48 -7.95 -3.25
N THR A 112 8.30 -8.53 -3.45
CA THR A 112 7.09 -7.74 -3.73
C THR A 112 5.92 -8.12 -2.80
N GLY A 113 4.99 -7.19 -2.63
CA GLY A 113 3.75 -7.48 -1.90
C GLY A 113 2.93 -8.60 -2.54
N SER A 114 2.97 -8.72 -3.88
CA SER A 114 2.28 -9.81 -4.60
C SER A 114 2.88 -11.17 -4.28
N ASP A 115 4.20 -11.26 -4.10
CA ASP A 115 4.86 -12.48 -3.61
C ASP A 115 4.35 -12.84 -2.21
N ALA A 116 4.38 -11.88 -1.29
CA ALA A 116 4.01 -12.09 0.10
C ALA A 116 2.54 -12.53 0.24
N THR A 117 1.59 -11.87 -0.44
CA THR A 117 0.18 -12.22 -0.39
C THR A 117 -0.10 -13.58 -1.01
N THR A 118 0.55 -13.91 -2.13
CA THR A 118 0.40 -15.22 -2.78
C THR A 118 0.93 -16.35 -1.91
N ILE A 119 2.06 -16.13 -1.22
CA ILE A 119 2.59 -17.14 -0.29
C ILE A 119 1.67 -17.28 0.91
N ALA A 120 1.10 -16.20 1.44
CA ALA A 120 0.12 -16.27 2.54
C ALA A 120 -1.07 -17.17 2.18
N ILE A 121 -1.61 -17.03 0.97
CA ILE A 121 -2.69 -17.91 0.47
C ILE A 121 -2.23 -19.36 0.33
N ARG A 122 -1.01 -19.60 -0.18
CA ARG A 122 -0.46 -20.94 -0.27
C ARG A 122 -0.26 -21.58 1.10
N VAL A 123 0.21 -20.83 2.08
CA VAL A 123 0.34 -21.30 3.47
C VAL A 123 -1.03 -21.64 4.05
N ALA A 124 -2.04 -20.78 3.88
CA ALA A 124 -3.39 -21.06 4.35
C ALA A 124 -3.97 -22.34 3.73
N ARG A 125 -3.82 -22.53 2.42
CA ARG A 125 -4.24 -23.74 1.72
C ARG A 125 -3.44 -24.97 2.13
N GLY A 126 -2.12 -24.84 2.26
CA GLY A 126 -1.23 -25.94 2.65
C GLY A 126 -1.43 -26.42 4.09
N TRP A 127 -1.75 -25.49 5.00
CA TRP A 127 -2.05 -25.79 6.41
C TRP A 127 -3.41 -26.46 6.57
N THR A 128 -4.46 -25.84 6.01
CA THR A 128 -5.84 -26.31 6.20
C THR A 128 -6.21 -27.49 5.32
N GLY A 129 -5.52 -27.71 4.20
CA GLY A 129 -5.91 -28.68 3.16
C GLY A 129 -7.14 -28.22 2.35
N LYS A 130 -7.62 -27.00 2.55
CA LYS A 130 -8.79 -26.40 1.93
C LYS A 130 -8.38 -25.45 0.79
N THR A 131 -9.33 -25.05 -0.09
CA THR A 131 -9.00 -24.31 -1.32
C THR A 131 -9.51 -22.88 -1.36
N LYS A 132 -10.65 -22.58 -0.73
CA LYS A 132 -11.39 -21.33 -0.89
C LYS A 132 -10.85 -20.20 -0.02
N ILE A 133 -10.94 -18.97 -0.56
CA ILE A 133 -10.46 -17.74 0.10
C ILE A 133 -11.58 -16.69 0.08
N ALA A 134 -11.88 -16.11 1.22
CA ALA A 134 -12.65 -14.88 1.31
C ALA A 134 -11.69 -13.69 1.31
N ARG A 135 -11.91 -12.68 0.46
CA ARG A 135 -11.01 -11.53 0.35
C ARG A 135 -11.72 -10.19 0.43
N TYR A 136 -11.04 -9.19 0.99
CA TYR A 136 -11.35 -7.77 0.80
C TYR A 136 -10.07 -6.96 0.61
N GLY A 137 -10.03 -6.16 -0.44
CA GLY A 137 -8.94 -5.23 -0.76
C GLY A 137 -8.13 -5.64 -1.99
N TYR A 138 -7.10 -4.83 -2.27
CA TYR A 138 -6.15 -5.09 -3.35
C TYR A 138 -4.94 -5.85 -2.82
N HIS A 139 -4.66 -7.04 -3.37
CA HIS A 139 -3.62 -7.95 -2.89
C HIS A 139 -2.50 -8.22 -3.88
N GLY A 140 -2.37 -7.40 -4.91
CA GLY A 140 -1.35 -7.54 -5.95
C GLY A 140 -1.93 -7.90 -7.31
N TRP A 141 -1.05 -8.38 -8.20
CA TRP A 141 -1.39 -8.63 -9.61
C TRP A 141 -1.34 -10.11 -10.03
N HIS A 142 -1.09 -11.03 -9.09
CA HIS A 142 -1.07 -12.46 -9.41
C HIS A 142 -2.48 -12.99 -9.72
N ASP A 143 -2.54 -14.07 -10.46
CA ASP A 143 -3.74 -14.62 -11.10
C ASP A 143 -4.93 -14.80 -10.15
N TRP A 144 -4.67 -15.18 -8.91
CA TRP A 144 -5.72 -15.46 -7.93
C TRP A 144 -6.48 -14.21 -7.45
N CYS A 145 -5.89 -13.01 -7.55
CA CYS A 145 -6.42 -11.80 -6.92
C CYS A 145 -6.54 -10.58 -7.84
N VAL A 146 -5.90 -10.59 -9.03
CA VAL A 146 -5.93 -9.41 -9.90
C VAL A 146 -7.34 -9.12 -10.41
N GLU A 147 -7.69 -7.83 -10.51
CA GLU A 147 -9.03 -7.40 -10.95
C GLU A 147 -9.24 -7.61 -12.46
N VAL A 148 -8.21 -7.32 -13.25
CA VAL A 148 -8.26 -7.46 -14.72
C VAL A 148 -7.92 -8.89 -15.11
N LYS A 149 -8.93 -9.67 -15.52
CA LYS A 149 -8.84 -11.13 -15.76
C LYS A 149 -8.32 -11.54 -17.14
N GLY A 150 -7.96 -10.59 -18.01
CA GLY A 150 -7.43 -10.88 -19.35
C GLY A 150 -6.23 -11.82 -19.30
N GLY A 151 -6.31 -12.96 -20.02
CA GLY A 151 -5.25 -13.98 -20.05
C GLY A 151 -5.21 -14.95 -18.87
N ILE A 152 -6.16 -14.86 -17.93
CA ILE A 152 -6.19 -15.72 -16.72
C ILE A 152 -7.32 -16.75 -16.85
N PRO A 153 -7.01 -18.07 -16.79
CA PRO A 153 -8.04 -19.09 -16.75
C PRO A 153 -8.95 -18.97 -15.53
N PRO A 154 -10.29 -19.11 -15.67
CA PRO A 154 -11.23 -18.97 -14.55
C PRO A 154 -10.89 -19.82 -13.32
N LYS A 155 -10.40 -21.04 -13.52
CA LYS A 155 -9.98 -21.97 -12.44
C LYS A 155 -8.96 -21.40 -11.47
N LEU A 156 -8.23 -20.32 -11.83
CA LEU A 156 -7.20 -19.73 -10.97
C LEU A 156 -7.77 -18.72 -9.95
N TYR A 157 -9.02 -18.29 -10.15
CA TYR A 157 -9.68 -17.33 -9.27
C TYR A 157 -11.13 -17.69 -8.88
N GLU A 158 -11.70 -18.81 -9.36
CA GLU A 158 -13.07 -19.21 -9.05
C GLU A 158 -13.30 -19.57 -7.57
N ASP A 159 -12.24 -19.92 -6.85
CA ASP A 159 -12.25 -20.21 -5.41
C ASP A 159 -11.95 -18.96 -4.53
N VAL A 160 -12.06 -17.78 -5.10
CA VAL A 160 -11.82 -16.51 -4.38
C VAL A 160 -13.09 -15.68 -4.37
N TYR A 161 -13.61 -15.41 -3.18
CA TYR A 161 -14.88 -14.72 -2.96
C TYR A 161 -14.66 -13.35 -2.34
N GLU A 162 -15.28 -12.31 -2.89
CA GLU A 162 -15.16 -10.95 -2.36
C GLU A 162 -16.29 -10.64 -1.38
N PHE A 163 -15.95 -10.08 -0.23
CA PHE A 163 -16.91 -9.54 0.73
C PHE A 163 -16.77 -8.01 0.84
N HIS A 164 -17.76 -7.35 1.46
CA HIS A 164 -17.78 -5.91 1.64
C HIS A 164 -17.16 -5.49 2.98
N TYR A 165 -16.36 -4.42 2.95
CA TYR A 165 -15.72 -3.90 4.14
C TYR A 165 -16.74 -3.29 5.11
N ASN A 166 -16.52 -3.49 6.42
CA ASN A 166 -17.46 -3.08 7.47
C ASN A 166 -18.86 -3.71 7.36
N ASP A 167 -18.98 -4.86 6.68
CA ASP A 167 -20.20 -5.65 6.48
C ASP A 167 -19.92 -7.12 6.83
N LEU A 168 -20.21 -7.49 8.09
CA LEU A 168 -20.01 -8.83 8.61
C LEU A 168 -20.96 -9.85 7.98
N ASP A 169 -22.18 -9.44 7.62
CA ASP A 169 -23.18 -10.32 7.00
C ASP A 169 -22.70 -10.78 5.62
N SER A 170 -22.07 -9.90 4.86
CA SER A 170 -21.43 -10.23 3.58
C SER A 170 -20.36 -11.30 3.75
N LEU A 171 -19.45 -11.16 4.73
CA LEU A 171 -18.41 -12.15 5.01
C LEU A 171 -19.03 -13.47 5.52
N GLU A 172 -19.92 -13.42 6.49
CA GLU A 172 -20.51 -14.61 7.10
C GLU A 172 -21.32 -15.43 6.09
N THR A 173 -21.99 -14.79 5.14
CA THR A 173 -22.70 -15.46 4.04
C THR A 173 -21.75 -16.32 3.22
N ILE A 174 -20.58 -15.79 2.87
CA ILE A 174 -19.54 -16.54 2.13
C ILE A 174 -19.01 -17.70 2.96
N LEU A 175 -18.74 -17.48 4.26
CA LEU A 175 -18.20 -18.49 5.15
C LEU A 175 -19.20 -19.64 5.35
N LYS A 176 -20.49 -19.34 5.57
CA LYS A 176 -21.55 -20.34 5.70
C LYS A 176 -21.68 -21.21 4.44
N ALA A 177 -21.68 -20.58 3.27
CA ALA A 177 -21.82 -21.28 2.00
C ALA A 177 -20.63 -22.19 1.68
N ASN A 178 -19.44 -21.94 2.28
CA ASN A 178 -18.19 -22.61 1.96
C ASN A 178 -17.48 -23.19 3.21
N LYS A 179 -18.20 -23.43 4.30
CA LYS A 179 -17.65 -23.79 5.62
C LYS A 179 -16.67 -24.96 5.62
N ASP A 180 -16.89 -25.95 4.78
CA ASP A 180 -16.09 -27.17 4.75
C ASP A 180 -14.79 -27.03 3.93
N ASP A 181 -14.67 -25.94 3.12
CA ASP A 181 -13.52 -25.73 2.22
C ASP A 181 -12.91 -24.33 2.31
N MET A 182 -13.23 -23.53 3.33
CA MET A 182 -12.65 -22.19 3.52
C MET A 182 -11.25 -22.31 4.14
N ALA A 183 -10.21 -21.96 3.36
CA ALA A 183 -8.82 -21.99 3.80
C ALA A 183 -8.44 -20.72 4.59
N GLY A 184 -8.93 -19.55 4.17
CA GLY A 184 -8.57 -18.32 4.83
C GLY A 184 -9.41 -17.10 4.44
N ILE A 185 -9.32 -16.08 5.29
CA ILE A 185 -9.84 -14.74 5.06
C ILE A 185 -8.62 -13.83 4.91
N ILE A 186 -8.50 -13.14 3.77
CA ILE A 186 -7.49 -12.09 3.60
C ILE A 186 -8.17 -10.72 3.53
N ILE A 187 -7.72 -9.80 4.36
CA ILE A 187 -8.29 -8.47 4.48
C ILE A 187 -7.20 -7.40 4.56
N THR A 188 -7.41 -6.29 3.87
CA THR A 188 -6.68 -5.05 4.11
C THR A 188 -7.30 -4.38 5.34
N PRO A 189 -6.61 -4.32 6.50
CA PRO A 189 -7.24 -3.91 7.77
C PRO A 189 -7.65 -2.44 7.83
N VAL A 190 -7.06 -1.57 7.01
CA VAL A 190 -7.57 -0.23 6.69
C VAL A 190 -8.15 -0.28 5.29
N GLY A 191 -9.45 -0.09 5.15
CA GLY A 191 -10.15 -0.24 3.87
C GLY A 191 -9.78 0.86 2.87
N HIS A 192 -9.17 0.47 1.76
CA HIS A 192 -8.80 1.39 0.69
C HIS A 192 -8.91 0.68 -0.68
N PRO A 193 -10.12 0.37 -1.13
CA PRO A 193 -10.30 -0.17 -2.47
C PRO A 193 -9.84 0.87 -3.51
N ASN A 194 -9.31 0.41 -4.63
CA ASN A 194 -8.86 1.30 -5.69
C ASN A 194 -10.02 2.18 -6.21
N GLY A 195 -9.80 3.51 -6.21
CA GLY A 195 -10.77 4.48 -6.70
C GLY A 195 -12.02 4.69 -5.83
N ALA A 196 -12.04 4.16 -4.62
CA ALA A 196 -13.08 4.40 -3.63
C ALA A 196 -12.52 5.05 -2.36
N GLU A 197 -13.41 5.47 -1.47
CA GLU A 197 -13.04 6.14 -0.23
C GLU A 197 -12.20 5.25 0.68
N VAL A 198 -11.25 5.86 1.38
CA VAL A 198 -10.51 5.18 2.45
C VAL A 198 -11.42 5.06 3.66
N GLN A 199 -11.59 3.86 4.18
CA GLN A 199 -12.46 3.57 5.32
C GLN A 199 -11.65 3.01 6.49
N MET A 200 -11.89 3.54 7.68
CA MET A 200 -11.42 2.92 8.92
C MET A 200 -12.35 1.76 9.32
N PRO A 201 -11.83 0.74 10.02
CA PRO A 201 -12.71 -0.30 10.55
C PRO A 201 -13.68 0.29 11.58
N LYS A 202 -14.95 -0.10 11.49
CA LYS A 202 -15.91 0.22 12.54
C LYS A 202 -15.48 -0.43 13.87
N PRO A 203 -15.81 0.17 15.02
CA PRO A 203 -15.53 -0.45 16.32
C PRO A 203 -16.06 -1.90 16.37
N GLY A 204 -15.20 -2.85 16.79
CA GLY A 204 -15.53 -4.26 16.89
C GLY A 204 -15.51 -5.05 15.57
N TYR A 205 -15.28 -4.39 14.42
CA TYR A 205 -15.34 -5.07 13.12
C TYR A 205 -14.20 -6.08 12.93
N LEU A 206 -12.96 -5.69 13.18
CA LEU A 206 -11.81 -6.58 13.00
C LEU A 206 -11.80 -7.72 14.04
N GLU A 207 -12.24 -7.45 15.25
CA GLU A 207 -12.44 -8.45 16.29
C GLU A 207 -13.48 -9.50 15.84
N ALA A 208 -14.61 -9.07 15.29
CA ALA A 208 -15.62 -9.98 14.76
C ALA A 208 -15.13 -10.79 13.56
N VAL A 209 -14.32 -10.20 12.68
CA VAL A 209 -13.64 -10.94 11.58
C VAL A 209 -12.71 -12.02 12.14
N ARG A 210 -11.96 -11.72 13.23
CA ARG A 210 -11.12 -12.71 13.91
C ARG A 210 -11.96 -13.85 14.49
N GLU A 211 -13.06 -13.54 15.16
CA GLU A 211 -13.98 -14.54 15.73
C GLU A 211 -14.60 -15.43 14.65
N LEU A 212 -15.03 -14.85 13.52
CA LEU A 212 -15.52 -15.61 12.38
C LEU A 212 -14.45 -16.56 11.82
N ALA A 213 -13.20 -16.10 11.68
CA ALA A 213 -12.12 -16.99 11.23
C ALA A 213 -11.91 -18.17 12.17
N ASN A 214 -11.97 -17.94 13.50
CA ASN A 214 -11.88 -19.00 14.50
C ASN A 214 -13.07 -19.98 14.41
N GLN A 215 -14.30 -19.45 14.30
CA GLN A 215 -15.54 -20.24 14.21
C GLN A 215 -15.56 -21.17 12.99
N TYR A 216 -15.06 -20.68 11.84
CA TYR A 216 -15.02 -21.44 10.59
C TYR A 216 -13.71 -22.21 10.36
N HIS A 217 -12.82 -22.22 11.35
CA HIS A 217 -11.52 -22.94 11.30
C HIS A 217 -10.74 -22.63 10.03
N CYS A 218 -10.60 -21.33 9.71
CA CYS A 218 -9.79 -20.83 8.60
C CYS A 218 -8.79 -19.76 9.10
N LEU A 219 -7.70 -19.54 8.37
CA LEU A 219 -6.69 -18.58 8.78
C LEU A 219 -7.14 -17.14 8.50
N LEU A 220 -6.90 -16.23 9.43
CA LEU A 220 -7.01 -14.79 9.21
C LEU A 220 -5.68 -14.22 8.75
N ILE A 221 -5.69 -13.54 7.61
CA ILE A 221 -4.53 -12.92 6.98
C ILE A 221 -4.74 -11.41 6.90
N PHE A 222 -3.87 -10.61 7.51
CA PHE A 222 -3.86 -9.17 7.31
C PHE A 222 -2.87 -8.81 6.19
N ASP A 223 -3.39 -8.18 5.14
CA ASP A 223 -2.55 -7.55 4.13
C ASP A 223 -2.17 -6.15 4.61
N GLU A 224 -0.99 -6.07 5.21
CA GLU A 224 -0.40 -4.86 5.79
C GLU A 224 0.60 -4.18 4.84
N ILE A 225 0.61 -4.52 3.56
CA ILE A 225 1.52 -3.95 2.57
C ILE A 225 1.43 -2.41 2.51
N ARG A 226 0.27 -1.83 2.84
CA ARG A 226 0.08 -0.37 2.87
C ARG A 226 0.05 0.20 4.28
N SER A 227 -0.46 -0.53 5.27
CA SER A 227 -0.62 -0.08 6.66
C SER A 227 0.62 -0.34 7.52
N GLY A 228 1.33 -1.44 7.29
CA GLY A 228 2.53 -1.79 8.03
C GLY A 228 3.64 -0.74 7.92
N PHE A 229 4.30 -0.44 9.03
CA PHE A 229 5.33 0.61 9.15
C PHE A 229 4.86 2.01 8.72
N ARG A 230 3.54 2.21 8.62
CA ARG A 230 2.91 3.49 8.32
C ARG A 230 1.91 3.92 9.39
N CYS A 231 0.98 3.05 9.77
CA CYS A 231 0.01 3.36 10.83
C CYS A 231 0.58 3.09 12.24
N SER A 232 1.43 2.10 12.36
CA SER A 232 2.27 1.79 13.54
C SER A 232 3.43 0.91 13.11
N LEU A 233 4.47 0.79 13.92
CA LEU A 233 5.62 -0.11 13.66
C LEU A 233 5.19 -1.58 13.58
N GLY A 234 4.19 -1.98 14.36
CA GLY A 234 3.61 -3.33 14.32
C GLY A 234 2.42 -3.47 13.38
N GLY A 235 2.12 -2.46 12.56
CA GLY A 235 1.01 -2.47 11.61
C GLY A 235 -0.36 -2.23 12.26
N ALA A 236 -1.41 -2.43 11.48
CA ALA A 236 -2.80 -2.27 11.92
C ALA A 236 -3.17 -3.25 13.04
N GLN A 237 -2.58 -4.45 13.04
CA GLN A 237 -2.79 -5.43 14.11
C GLN A 237 -2.41 -4.89 15.50
N LYS A 238 -1.33 -4.10 15.59
CA LYS A 238 -0.93 -3.43 16.83
C LYS A 238 -1.81 -2.21 17.13
N LEU A 239 -2.17 -1.45 16.08
CA LEU A 239 -3.01 -0.26 16.22
C LEU A 239 -4.42 -0.60 16.73
N PHE A 240 -5.04 -1.66 16.21
CA PHE A 240 -6.41 -2.06 16.54
C PHE A 240 -6.49 -3.19 17.58
N GLY A 241 -5.38 -3.77 18.01
CA GLY A 241 -5.34 -4.83 19.02
C GLY A 241 -5.87 -6.19 18.53
N VAL A 242 -5.92 -6.43 17.22
CA VAL A 242 -6.39 -7.69 16.62
C VAL A 242 -5.26 -8.39 15.93
N THR A 243 -4.89 -9.58 16.42
CA THR A 243 -3.76 -10.36 15.88
C THR A 243 -4.25 -11.40 14.87
N PRO A 244 -3.82 -11.32 13.59
CA PRO A 244 -4.09 -12.33 12.57
C PRO A 244 -3.19 -13.57 12.77
N ASP A 245 -3.44 -14.62 11.99
CA ASP A 245 -2.58 -15.80 11.95
C ASP A 245 -1.33 -15.57 11.09
N LEU A 246 -1.53 -14.84 9.98
CA LEU A 246 -0.50 -14.46 9.02
C LEU A 246 -0.65 -12.97 8.68
N SER A 247 0.45 -12.32 8.32
CA SER A 247 0.39 -10.94 7.84
C SER A 247 1.49 -10.65 6.82
N THR A 248 1.19 -9.76 5.86
CA THR A 248 2.14 -9.39 4.80
C THR A 248 2.60 -7.95 4.95
N PHE A 249 3.90 -7.71 4.86
CA PHE A 249 4.53 -6.39 4.98
C PHE A 249 5.39 -6.06 3.75
N GLY A 250 5.62 -4.78 3.49
CA GLY A 250 6.44 -4.29 2.39
C GLY A 250 6.44 -2.76 2.34
N LYS A 251 6.61 -2.19 1.16
CA LYS A 251 6.54 -0.73 0.92
C LYS A 251 7.31 0.10 1.96
N ALA A 252 6.60 0.72 2.93
CA ALA A 252 7.18 1.59 3.95
C ALA A 252 8.26 0.92 4.80
N MET A 253 8.28 -0.42 4.85
CA MET A 253 9.29 -1.19 5.60
C MET A 253 10.73 -0.85 5.19
N ALA A 254 10.98 -0.44 3.94
CA ALA A 254 12.33 -0.18 3.41
C ALA A 254 12.44 1.11 2.60
N ASN A 255 11.57 2.09 2.83
CA ASN A 255 11.61 3.43 2.21
C ASN A 255 11.86 3.42 0.68
N GLY A 256 11.30 2.46 -0.06
CA GLY A 256 11.41 2.37 -1.52
C GLY A 256 12.26 1.24 -2.04
N TYR A 257 13.13 0.64 -1.23
CA TYR A 257 13.89 -0.54 -1.63
C TYR A 257 12.99 -1.78 -1.73
N ALA A 258 13.30 -2.65 -2.70
CA ALA A 258 12.47 -3.80 -3.01
C ALA A 258 12.63 -4.92 -1.97
N ILE A 259 11.71 -4.99 -1.03
CA ILE A 259 11.55 -6.07 -0.06
C ILE A 259 10.11 -6.16 0.41
N ALA A 260 9.65 -7.38 0.69
CA ALA A 260 8.41 -7.67 1.39
C ALA A 260 8.61 -8.89 2.29
N ALA A 261 7.68 -9.12 3.21
CA ALA A 261 7.72 -10.26 4.12
C ALA A 261 6.32 -10.85 4.30
N LEU A 262 6.23 -12.17 4.32
CA LEU A 262 5.16 -12.88 5.00
C LEU A 262 5.64 -13.16 6.42
N VAL A 263 4.84 -12.79 7.42
CA VAL A 263 5.09 -13.11 8.83
C VAL A 263 3.90 -13.86 9.41
N GLY A 264 4.13 -14.69 10.42
CA GLY A 264 3.04 -15.42 11.06
C GLY A 264 3.51 -16.32 12.20
N LYS A 265 2.54 -17.03 12.80
CA LYS A 265 2.83 -18.00 13.84
C LYS A 265 3.64 -19.17 13.28
N GLU A 266 4.56 -19.69 14.09
CA GLU A 266 5.48 -20.75 13.69
C GLU A 266 4.73 -21.98 13.14
N GLU A 267 3.66 -22.41 13.79
CA GLU A 267 2.86 -23.58 13.37
C GLU A 267 2.35 -23.48 11.92
N TYR A 268 1.95 -22.29 11.46
CA TYR A 268 1.49 -22.07 10.08
C TYR A 268 2.66 -21.92 9.11
N MET A 269 3.69 -21.18 9.52
CA MET A 269 4.85 -20.89 8.67
C MET A 269 5.67 -22.15 8.36
N GLN A 270 5.69 -23.15 9.24
CA GLN A 270 6.43 -24.41 9.06
C GLN A 270 5.96 -25.23 7.84
N VAL A 271 4.74 -25.02 7.33
CA VAL A 271 4.29 -25.74 6.09
C VAL A 271 5.15 -25.40 4.86
N MET A 272 5.93 -24.33 4.91
CA MET A 272 6.86 -23.97 3.83
C MET A 272 8.11 -24.86 3.80
N THR A 273 8.35 -25.66 4.80
CA THR A 273 9.49 -26.58 4.82
C THR A 273 9.24 -27.86 4.02
N ASP A 274 7.97 -28.24 3.80
CA ASP A 274 7.61 -29.51 3.17
C ASP A 274 6.45 -29.43 2.15
N LYS A 275 5.46 -28.56 2.36
CA LYS A 275 4.24 -28.54 1.54
C LYS A 275 4.14 -27.34 0.59
N VAL A 276 4.71 -26.21 0.93
CA VAL A 276 4.58 -24.96 0.18
C VAL A 276 5.92 -24.52 -0.36
N PHE A 277 6.14 -24.71 -1.66
CA PHE A 277 7.38 -24.29 -2.31
C PHE A 277 7.46 -22.77 -2.48
N LEU A 278 8.58 -22.20 -2.06
CA LEU A 278 8.93 -20.79 -2.21
C LEU A 278 10.34 -20.67 -2.77
N SER A 279 10.50 -20.02 -3.92
CA SER A 279 11.82 -19.78 -4.51
C SER A 279 11.82 -18.56 -5.43
N SER A 280 12.87 -17.79 -5.37
CA SER A 280 13.28 -16.80 -6.37
C SER A 280 14.76 -16.49 -6.20
N THR A 281 15.44 -16.23 -7.31
CA THR A 281 16.86 -15.86 -7.35
C THR A 281 17.18 -14.66 -6.46
N PHE A 282 16.27 -13.71 -6.34
CA PHE A 282 16.52 -12.42 -5.69
C PHE A 282 16.00 -12.32 -4.25
N PHE A 283 15.29 -13.32 -3.74
CA PHE A 283 14.79 -13.26 -2.36
C PHE A 283 15.88 -13.08 -1.31
N PRO A 284 17.06 -13.73 -1.41
CA PRO A 284 18.15 -13.56 -0.46
C PRO A 284 18.96 -12.26 -0.63
N ASN A 285 18.69 -11.43 -1.65
CA ASN A 285 19.44 -10.20 -1.87
C ASN A 285 19.37 -9.27 -0.66
N SER A 286 20.53 -8.86 -0.18
CA SER A 286 20.67 -8.10 1.06
C SER A 286 20.47 -6.59 0.94
N ASP A 287 20.44 -6.02 -0.26
CA ASP A 287 20.16 -4.60 -0.50
C ASP A 287 18.87 -4.12 0.18
N GLY A 288 17.75 -4.76 -0.12
CA GLY A 288 16.47 -4.47 0.52
C GLY A 288 16.43 -4.83 2.01
N ILE A 289 17.18 -5.86 2.43
CA ILE A 289 17.22 -6.28 3.84
C ILE A 289 17.91 -5.21 4.70
N VAL A 290 19.09 -4.74 4.29
CA VAL A 290 19.81 -3.69 5.05
C VAL A 290 19.09 -2.35 4.98
N ALA A 291 18.42 -2.04 3.86
CA ALA A 291 17.56 -0.88 3.75
C ALA A 291 16.39 -0.93 4.75
N ALA A 292 15.72 -2.10 4.88
CA ALA A 292 14.65 -2.29 5.84
C ALA A 292 15.13 -2.14 7.29
N ILE A 293 16.26 -2.74 7.64
CA ILE A 293 16.86 -2.61 8.99
C ILE A 293 17.09 -1.13 9.30
N LYS A 294 17.76 -0.40 8.39
CA LYS A 294 18.06 1.03 8.59
C LYS A 294 16.79 1.88 8.63
N THR A 295 15.83 1.62 7.76
CA THR A 295 14.54 2.33 7.76
C THR A 295 13.82 2.16 9.11
N ILE A 296 13.70 0.93 9.61
CA ILE A 296 13.03 0.65 10.88
C ILE A 296 13.77 1.32 12.04
N GLU A 297 15.11 1.27 12.06
CA GLU A 297 15.93 1.98 13.05
C GLU A 297 15.62 3.48 13.11
N ILE A 298 15.53 4.14 11.95
CA ILE A 298 15.22 5.57 11.85
C ILE A 298 13.76 5.84 12.28
N LEU A 299 12.82 4.99 11.86
CA LEU A 299 11.40 5.13 12.25
C LEU A 299 11.23 5.09 13.78
N GLU A 300 11.96 4.19 14.47
CA GLU A 300 11.94 4.09 15.92
C GLU A 300 12.69 5.26 16.59
N ARG A 301 13.93 5.51 16.20
CA ARG A 301 14.80 6.53 16.79
C ARG A 301 14.18 7.93 16.77
N ASP A 302 13.61 8.29 15.63
CA ASP A 302 13.13 9.65 15.38
C ASP A 302 11.60 9.78 15.56
N HIS A 303 10.92 8.75 16.07
CA HIS A 303 9.47 8.72 16.30
C HIS A 303 8.66 9.17 15.07
N ILE A 304 9.11 8.76 13.90
CA ILE A 304 8.63 9.28 12.60
C ILE A 304 7.13 9.08 12.41
N LEU A 305 6.56 7.94 12.85
CA LEU A 305 5.14 7.67 12.66
C LEU A 305 4.25 8.60 13.47
N ASP A 306 4.69 9.02 14.67
CA ASP A 306 3.98 10.00 15.49
C ASP A 306 3.98 11.38 14.82
N VAL A 307 5.13 11.77 14.26
CA VAL A 307 5.26 13.03 13.50
C VAL A 307 4.37 13.02 12.26
N ILE A 308 4.34 11.93 11.49
CA ILE A 308 3.47 11.79 10.31
C ILE A 308 1.99 11.84 10.73
N ALA A 309 1.61 11.17 11.81
CA ALA A 309 0.24 11.18 12.30
C ALA A 309 -0.19 12.58 12.76
N GLU A 310 0.69 13.34 13.42
CA GLU A 310 0.43 14.71 13.84
C GLU A 310 0.28 15.67 12.64
N LYS A 311 1.23 15.61 11.69
CA LYS A 311 1.15 16.35 10.43
C LYS A 311 -0.16 16.05 9.69
N GLY A 312 -0.50 14.77 9.60
CA GLY A 312 -1.71 14.33 8.92
C GLY A 312 -3.00 14.77 9.60
N ARG A 313 -3.07 14.78 10.93
CA ARG A 313 -4.22 15.33 11.65
C ARG A 313 -4.40 16.82 11.38
N LYS A 314 -3.33 17.62 11.45
CA LYS A 314 -3.37 19.05 11.15
C LYS A 314 -3.79 19.32 9.72
N PHE A 315 -3.14 18.65 8.78
CA PHE A 315 -3.47 18.74 7.35
C PHE A 315 -4.92 18.34 7.07
N GLY A 316 -5.37 17.22 7.64
CA GLY A 316 -6.73 16.71 7.47
C GLY A 316 -7.79 17.70 7.97
N ALA A 317 -7.60 18.28 9.16
CA ALA A 317 -8.53 19.25 9.73
C ALA A 317 -8.68 20.52 8.85
N GLU A 318 -7.58 21.00 8.27
CA GLU A 318 -7.64 22.15 7.35
C GLU A 318 -8.32 21.78 6.01
N VAL A 319 -8.06 20.58 5.49
CA VAL A 319 -8.72 20.12 4.25
C VAL A 319 -10.22 19.87 4.48
N GLU A 320 -10.62 19.27 5.60
CA GLU A 320 -12.04 19.10 5.97
C GLU A 320 -12.79 20.44 5.98
N LYS A 321 -12.19 21.46 6.59
CA LYS A 321 -12.75 22.81 6.60
C LYS A 321 -12.89 23.38 5.19
N VAL A 322 -11.89 23.22 4.32
CA VAL A 322 -11.98 23.64 2.91
C VAL A 322 -13.12 22.92 2.18
N VAL A 323 -13.29 21.64 2.40
CA VAL A 323 -14.34 20.80 1.79
C VAL A 323 -15.72 21.25 2.28
N GLU A 324 -15.91 21.44 3.59
CA GLU A 324 -17.15 21.89 4.19
C GLU A 324 -17.60 23.28 3.72
N GLU A 325 -16.66 24.21 3.56
CA GLU A 325 -16.92 25.59 3.11
C GLU A 325 -17.20 25.69 1.59
N SER A 326 -16.93 24.64 0.82
CA SER A 326 -16.84 24.74 -0.65
C SER A 326 -18.20 24.69 -1.39
N ASP A 327 -19.24 24.10 -0.82
CA ASP A 327 -20.52 23.75 -1.50
C ASP A 327 -20.35 22.84 -2.74
N VAL A 328 -19.17 22.24 -2.93
CA VAL A 328 -18.90 21.31 -4.04
C VAL A 328 -19.14 19.86 -3.57
N PRO A 329 -19.67 18.95 -4.42
CA PRO A 329 -19.95 17.57 -4.02
C PRO A 329 -18.66 16.74 -3.90
N VAL A 330 -17.79 17.13 -2.98
CA VAL A 330 -16.53 16.43 -2.63
C VAL A 330 -16.63 15.78 -1.26
N ASN A 331 -15.82 14.74 -1.04
CA ASN A 331 -15.59 14.14 0.26
C ASN A 331 -14.10 14.14 0.55
N PHE A 332 -13.73 14.41 1.80
CA PHE A 332 -12.41 14.12 2.31
C PHE A 332 -12.49 12.88 3.19
N THR A 333 -11.64 11.87 2.93
CA THR A 333 -11.63 10.60 3.65
C THR A 333 -10.19 10.18 3.94
N GLY A 334 -10.00 9.21 4.80
CA GLY A 334 -8.70 8.62 5.05
C GLY A 334 -8.33 8.57 6.52
N ALA A 335 -7.09 8.12 6.73
CA ALA A 335 -6.38 8.19 7.99
C ALA A 335 -5.38 9.37 7.95
N PRO A 336 -4.87 9.83 9.08
CA PRO A 336 -3.90 10.94 9.09
C PRO A 336 -2.70 10.73 8.17
N TRP A 337 -2.24 9.50 8.00
CA TRP A 337 -1.12 9.13 7.13
C TRP A 337 -1.51 8.86 5.67
N MET A 338 -2.83 8.91 5.33
CA MET A 338 -3.36 8.43 4.04
C MET A 338 -4.61 9.24 3.62
N PRO A 339 -4.45 10.56 3.34
CA PRO A 339 -5.55 11.45 2.96
C PRO A 339 -6.06 11.16 1.55
N TYR A 340 -7.38 11.34 1.32
CA TYR A 340 -7.96 11.18 0.00
C TYR A 340 -9.16 12.10 -0.22
N ILE A 341 -9.17 12.78 -1.36
CA ILE A 341 -10.30 13.58 -1.84
C ILE A 341 -11.01 12.82 -2.96
N THR A 342 -12.30 12.59 -2.78
CA THR A 342 -13.17 11.94 -3.76
C THR A 342 -14.36 12.84 -4.09
N PHE A 343 -15.08 12.49 -5.16
CA PHE A 343 -16.27 13.22 -5.60
C PHE A 343 -17.51 12.35 -5.43
N LYS A 344 -18.58 12.92 -4.86
CA LYS A 344 -19.86 12.24 -4.66
C LYS A 344 -20.39 11.81 -6.02
N LYS A 345 -20.68 10.52 -6.15
CA LYS A 345 -21.20 9.94 -7.40
C LYS A 345 -22.62 10.45 -7.64
N ASP A 346 -22.90 10.80 -8.88
CA ASP A 346 -24.21 11.17 -9.39
C ASP A 346 -24.60 10.21 -10.53
N GLU A 347 -25.90 10.15 -10.85
CA GLU A 347 -26.46 9.23 -11.86
C GLU A 347 -26.01 9.55 -13.30
N ILE A 348 -25.69 10.83 -13.58
CA ILE A 348 -25.27 11.29 -14.91
C ILE A 348 -23.77 11.22 -15.13
N GLY A 349 -23.00 10.86 -14.11
CA GLY A 349 -21.54 10.72 -14.19
C GLY A 349 -20.74 12.02 -14.22
N ARG A 350 -21.36 13.17 -13.86
CA ARG A 350 -20.73 14.49 -13.80
C ARG A 350 -19.54 14.51 -12.83
N TYR A 351 -19.59 13.74 -11.74
CA TYR A 351 -18.50 13.61 -10.79
C TYR A 351 -17.15 13.24 -11.43
N LYS A 352 -17.15 12.55 -12.58
CA LYS A 352 -15.93 12.21 -13.31
C LYS A 352 -15.26 13.44 -13.92
N GLN A 353 -16.06 14.37 -14.45
CA GLN A 353 -15.57 15.63 -15.01
C GLN A 353 -15.05 16.54 -13.89
N LEU A 354 -15.79 16.67 -12.79
CA LEU A 354 -15.39 17.45 -11.61
C LEU A 354 -14.07 16.93 -11.04
N ARG A 355 -13.93 15.60 -10.91
CA ARG A 355 -12.67 14.98 -10.48
C ARG A 355 -11.52 15.27 -11.44
N THR A 356 -11.75 15.13 -12.74
CA THR A 356 -10.72 15.43 -13.74
C THR A 356 -10.25 16.88 -13.62
N GLU A 357 -11.17 17.84 -13.53
CA GLU A 357 -10.84 19.25 -13.37
C GLU A 357 -10.05 19.50 -12.09
N TYR A 358 -10.51 18.98 -10.96
CA TYR A 358 -9.83 19.12 -9.67
C TYR A 358 -8.36 18.68 -9.75
N TYR A 359 -8.11 17.48 -10.27
CA TYR A 359 -6.74 16.95 -10.36
C TYR A 359 -5.92 17.65 -11.44
N THR A 360 -6.53 18.19 -12.50
CA THR A 360 -5.88 19.09 -13.46
C THR A 360 -5.39 20.37 -12.77
N GLN A 361 -6.25 21.01 -12.00
CA GLN A 361 -5.90 22.23 -11.30
C GLN A 361 -4.84 22.00 -10.21
N LEU A 362 -4.90 20.85 -9.54
CA LEU A 362 -3.96 20.48 -8.49
C LEU A 362 -2.54 20.25 -9.05
N ILE A 363 -2.41 19.48 -10.15
CA ILE A 363 -1.09 19.23 -10.77
C ILE A 363 -0.49 20.50 -11.38
N ARG A 364 -1.31 21.40 -11.94
CA ARG A 364 -0.86 22.72 -12.42
C ARG A 364 -0.30 23.59 -11.29
N ARG A 365 -0.78 23.38 -10.04
CA ARG A 365 -0.25 23.98 -8.81
C ARG A 365 0.89 23.18 -8.19
N LYS A 366 1.51 22.26 -8.96
CA LYS A 366 2.69 21.50 -8.53
C LYS A 366 2.46 20.59 -7.31
N VAL A 367 1.23 20.12 -7.11
CA VAL A 367 0.90 19.08 -6.13
C VAL A 367 0.59 17.79 -6.87
N PHE A 368 1.41 16.76 -6.63
CA PHE A 368 1.30 15.47 -7.31
C PHE A 368 0.47 14.49 -6.49
N MET A 369 -0.80 14.39 -6.84
CA MET A 369 -1.77 13.41 -6.33
C MET A 369 -2.41 12.66 -7.49
N GLN A 370 -2.92 11.46 -7.27
CA GLN A 370 -3.54 10.66 -8.32
C GLN A 370 -5.06 10.62 -8.19
N PRO A 371 -5.82 10.76 -9.32
CA PRO A 371 -7.29 10.79 -9.31
C PRO A 371 -7.99 9.54 -8.75
N TYR A 372 -7.33 8.38 -8.77
CA TYR A 372 -7.90 7.08 -8.41
C TYR A 372 -7.19 6.39 -7.25
N HIS A 373 -6.30 7.11 -6.56
CA HIS A 373 -5.53 6.55 -5.46
C HIS A 373 -5.38 7.60 -4.36
N HIS A 374 -5.51 7.18 -3.10
CA HIS A 374 -5.26 8.04 -1.96
C HIS A 374 -3.80 8.54 -1.94
N GLY A 375 -3.61 9.67 -1.27
CA GLY A 375 -2.29 10.21 -1.00
C GLY A 375 -1.62 9.52 0.20
N TYR A 376 -0.39 9.95 0.44
CA TYR A 376 0.39 9.59 1.62
C TYR A 376 1.12 10.84 2.13
N ILE A 377 1.25 10.94 3.44
CA ILE A 377 2.14 11.92 4.06
C ILE A 377 3.43 11.20 4.40
N CYS A 378 4.57 11.73 3.95
CA CYS A 378 5.89 11.27 4.36
C CYS A 378 6.49 12.22 5.41
N TYR A 379 7.51 11.76 6.12
CA TYR A 379 8.15 12.55 7.18
C TYR A 379 8.75 13.87 6.68
N ARG A 380 9.31 13.86 5.45
CA ARG A 380 9.97 15.04 4.83
C ARG A 380 9.01 16.03 4.19
N HIS A 381 7.70 15.81 4.14
CA HIS A 381 6.77 16.90 3.87
C HIS A 381 6.94 17.97 4.95
N THR A 382 7.28 19.20 4.57
CA THR A 382 7.41 20.32 5.52
C THR A 382 6.04 20.88 5.90
N ASP A 383 5.98 21.67 6.95
CA ASP A 383 4.74 22.38 7.32
C ASP A 383 4.33 23.38 6.21
N GLU A 384 5.30 23.97 5.51
CA GLU A 384 5.09 24.83 4.35
C GLU A 384 4.52 24.05 3.16
N ASP A 385 5.02 22.82 2.89
CA ASP A 385 4.47 21.94 1.84
C ASP A 385 3.00 21.62 2.11
N LEU A 386 2.67 21.31 3.36
CA LEU A 386 1.31 20.97 3.76
C LEU A 386 0.38 22.18 3.69
N ALA A 387 0.80 23.35 4.19
CA ALA A 387 0.04 24.59 4.11
C ALA A 387 -0.20 25.03 2.66
N TYR A 388 0.85 24.98 1.83
CA TYR A 388 0.72 25.24 0.39
C TYR A 388 -0.27 24.30 -0.28
N THR A 389 -0.23 23.01 0.08
CA THR A 389 -1.13 22.02 -0.50
C THR A 389 -2.59 22.26 -0.10
N VAL A 390 -2.87 22.67 1.14
CA VAL A 390 -4.22 23.07 1.56
C VAL A 390 -4.75 24.21 0.70
N GLU A 391 -3.93 25.23 0.42
CA GLU A 391 -4.34 26.34 -0.43
C GLU A 391 -4.53 25.90 -1.89
N ALA A 392 -3.64 25.07 -2.42
CA ALA A 392 -3.78 24.48 -3.75
C ALA A 392 -5.08 23.65 -3.88
N ILE A 393 -5.48 22.92 -2.83
CA ILE A 393 -6.76 22.20 -2.76
C ILE A 393 -7.93 23.19 -2.78
N ARG A 394 -7.90 24.25 -1.95
CA ARG A 394 -8.93 25.30 -1.90
C ARG A 394 -9.16 25.93 -3.27
N GLU A 395 -8.10 26.38 -3.92
CA GLU A 395 -8.17 26.98 -5.25
C GLU A 395 -8.65 25.99 -6.31
N SER A 396 -8.22 24.74 -6.26
CA SER A 396 -8.65 23.70 -7.21
C SER A 396 -10.15 23.39 -7.05
N ILE A 397 -10.67 23.36 -5.83
CA ILE A 397 -12.10 23.20 -5.55
C ILE A 397 -12.88 24.44 -6.05
N ALA A 398 -12.33 25.65 -5.91
CA ALA A 398 -12.95 26.86 -6.42
C ALA A 398 -13.07 26.87 -7.96
N GLU A 399 -12.10 26.31 -8.69
CA GLU A 399 -12.22 26.13 -10.14
C GLU A 399 -13.32 25.09 -10.50
N VAL A 400 -13.38 23.99 -9.75
CA VAL A 400 -14.46 22.99 -9.93
C VAL A 400 -15.84 23.61 -9.68
N LYS A 401 -15.97 24.50 -8.69
CA LYS A 401 -17.24 25.21 -8.38
C LYS A 401 -17.79 26.00 -9.58
N LYS A 402 -16.93 26.54 -10.44
CA LYS A 402 -17.35 27.26 -11.66
C LYS A 402 -18.02 26.37 -12.71
N MET A 403 -17.89 25.03 -12.57
CA MET A 403 -18.52 24.06 -13.45
C MET A 403 -19.90 23.61 -12.97
N LEU A 404 -20.30 23.95 -11.75
CA LEU A 404 -21.59 23.59 -11.16
C LEU A 404 -22.71 24.53 -11.58
#